data_f79d878d83e3e3e531fb53b5f2cf3220
#
_entry.id   f79d878d83e3e3e531fb53b5f2cf3220
#
_cell.length_a   1.000
_cell.length_b   1.000
_cell.length_c   1.000
_cell.angle_alpha   90.00
_cell.angle_beta   90.00
_cell.angle_gamma   90.00
#
_symmetry.space_group_name_H-M   'P 1'
#
loop_
_entity.id
_entity.type
_entity.pdbx_description
1 polymer ?
#
loop_
_entity_poly.entity_id
_entity_poly.type
_entity_poly.pdbx_seq_one_letter_code
_entity_poly.pdbx_strand_id
1 'polypeptide(L)'
;MDFEAIKKAAEGYQPAMVKFLRDMIAIPSESCEEKGVVHRIAEEMKALGYDKVEFDKLGNVIGWMGEGDKIIALDSHVDTVGIGNRDNWEADPYQG
;
A
#
# COMPACT_ATOMS: atom_id res chain seq x y z
N MET A 1 22.47 -16.18 3.87
CA MET A 1 21.52 -15.23 3.25
C MET A 1 22.25 -14.51 2.12
N ASP A 2 21.66 -14.49 0.94
CA ASP A 2 22.25 -13.85 -0.24
C ASP A 2 21.66 -12.45 -0.43
N PHE A 3 22.34 -11.44 0.08
CA PHE A 3 21.89 -10.05 0.03
C PHE A 3 21.86 -9.48 -1.40
N GLU A 4 22.74 -9.94 -2.29
CA GLU A 4 22.73 -9.49 -3.68
C GLU A 4 21.50 -10.05 -4.44
N ALA A 5 21.13 -11.29 -4.18
CA ALA A 5 19.90 -11.86 -4.73
C ALA A 5 18.64 -11.12 -4.23
N ILE A 6 18.62 -10.77 -2.95
CA ILE A 6 17.51 -10.00 -2.35
C ILE A 6 17.43 -8.61 -2.98
N LYS A 7 18.56 -7.91 -3.12
CA LYS A 7 18.63 -6.59 -3.77
C LYS A 7 18.12 -6.64 -5.21
N LYS A 8 18.62 -7.60 -5.99
CA LYS A 8 18.18 -7.79 -7.39
C LYS A 8 16.69 -8.08 -7.50
N ALA A 9 16.15 -8.90 -6.60
CA ALA A 9 14.72 -9.16 -6.56
C ALA A 9 13.92 -7.88 -6.23
N ALA A 10 14.37 -7.10 -5.24
CA ALA A 10 13.75 -5.83 -4.88
C ALA A 10 13.75 -4.83 -6.05
N GLU A 11 14.87 -4.71 -6.75
CA GLU A 11 14.98 -3.86 -7.95
C GLU A 11 13.99 -4.31 -9.04
N GLY A 12 13.78 -5.61 -9.20
CA GLY A 12 12.83 -6.19 -10.14
C GLY A 12 11.36 -5.82 -9.85
N TYR A 13 11.03 -5.53 -8.60
CA TYR A 13 9.68 -5.11 -8.21
C TYR A 13 9.40 -3.62 -8.43
N GLN A 14 10.40 -2.82 -8.75
CA GLN A 14 10.24 -1.35 -8.86
C GLN A 14 9.07 -0.92 -9.76
N PRO A 15 8.87 -1.45 -10.98
CA PRO A 15 7.74 -1.03 -11.81
C PRO A 15 6.38 -1.31 -11.17
N ALA A 16 6.22 -2.48 -10.54
CA ALA A 16 4.99 -2.86 -9.86
C ALA A 16 4.74 -2.02 -8.61
N MET A 17 5.78 -1.71 -7.85
CA MET A 17 5.70 -0.83 -6.68
C MET A 17 5.29 0.60 -7.07
N VAL A 18 5.88 1.15 -8.12
CA VAL A 18 5.52 2.49 -8.63
C VAL A 18 4.07 2.51 -9.09
N LYS A 19 3.64 1.50 -9.85
CA LYS A 19 2.25 1.38 -10.28
C LYS A 19 1.29 1.34 -9.10
N PHE A 20 1.58 0.50 -8.11
CA PHE A 20 0.75 0.37 -6.93
C PHE A 20 0.66 1.67 -6.12
N LEU A 21 1.78 2.37 -5.93
CA LEU A 21 1.78 3.68 -5.28
C LEU A 21 0.91 4.70 -6.04
N ARG A 22 1.00 4.73 -7.36
CA ARG A 22 0.15 5.60 -8.19
C ARG A 22 -1.32 5.24 -8.09
N ASP A 23 -1.66 3.96 -8.05
CA ASP A 23 -3.03 3.50 -7.84
C ASP A 23 -3.59 3.97 -6.48
N MET A 24 -2.76 3.95 -5.43
CA MET A 24 -3.14 4.47 -4.11
C MET A 24 -3.32 5.99 -4.12
N ILE A 25 -2.41 6.73 -4.76
CA ILE A 25 -2.49 8.21 -4.88
C ILE A 25 -3.77 8.63 -5.62
N ALA A 26 -4.21 7.85 -6.60
CA ALA A 26 -5.42 8.13 -7.37
C ALA A 26 -6.71 8.04 -6.51
N ILE A 27 -6.64 7.45 -5.34
CA ILE A 27 -7.77 7.30 -4.42
C ILE A 27 -7.61 8.32 -3.28
N PRO A 28 -8.44 9.37 -3.19
CA PRO A 28 -8.42 10.27 -2.06
C PRO A 28 -8.59 9.52 -0.75
N SER A 29 -7.70 9.76 0.22
CA SER A 29 -7.64 9.00 1.48
C SER A 29 -7.32 9.91 2.67
N GLU A 30 -8.04 11.01 2.78
CA GLU A 30 -7.94 11.87 3.96
C GLU A 30 -8.38 11.09 5.21
N SER A 31 -7.92 11.52 6.37
CA SER A 31 -8.24 10.88 7.65
C SER A 31 -9.75 10.69 7.83
N CYS A 32 -10.17 9.49 8.21
CA CYS A 32 -11.55 9.03 8.32
C CYS A 32 -12.26 8.74 6.98
N GLU A 33 -11.56 8.85 5.86
CA GLU A 33 -12.08 8.53 4.52
C GLU A 33 -11.18 7.52 3.76
N GLU A 34 -10.46 6.68 4.49
CA GLU A 34 -9.46 5.75 3.94
C GLU A 34 -10.05 4.47 3.34
N LYS A 35 -11.35 4.27 3.39
CA LYS A 35 -12.00 3.02 2.96
C LYS A 35 -11.57 2.58 1.55
N GLY A 36 -11.55 3.50 0.61
CA GLY A 36 -11.19 3.21 -0.78
C GLY A 36 -9.76 2.70 -0.92
N VAL A 37 -8.79 3.40 -0.34
CA VAL A 37 -7.38 3.02 -0.42
C VAL A 37 -7.10 1.73 0.34
N VAL A 38 -7.74 1.52 1.49
CA VAL A 38 -7.60 0.29 2.29
C VAL A 38 -8.11 -0.94 1.52
N HIS A 39 -9.22 -0.81 0.79
CA HIS A 39 -9.71 -1.87 -0.09
C HIS A 39 -8.76 -2.13 -1.26
N ARG A 40 -8.19 -1.08 -1.88
CA ARG A 40 -7.18 -1.26 -2.94
C ARG A 40 -5.94 -1.99 -2.44
N ILE A 41 -5.49 -1.69 -1.21
CA ILE A 41 -4.38 -2.39 -0.57
C ILE A 41 -4.72 -3.87 -0.34
N ALA A 42 -5.92 -4.16 0.15
CA ALA A 42 -6.36 -5.55 0.33
C ALA A 42 -6.38 -6.35 -0.99
N GLU A 43 -6.81 -5.73 -2.08
CA GLU A 43 -6.76 -6.34 -3.41
C GLU A 43 -5.33 -6.66 -3.84
N GLU A 44 -4.39 -5.72 -3.62
CA GLU A 44 -2.98 -5.95 -3.92
C GLU A 44 -2.38 -7.08 -3.10
N MET A 45 -2.63 -7.10 -1.79
CA MET A 45 -2.17 -8.18 -0.91
C MET A 45 -2.67 -9.55 -1.39
N LYS A 46 -3.93 -9.65 -1.80
CA LYS A 46 -4.50 -10.89 -2.36
C LYS A 46 -3.84 -11.27 -3.67
N ALA A 47 -3.64 -10.31 -4.57
CA ALA A 47 -2.98 -10.54 -5.86
C ALA A 47 -1.53 -11.00 -5.70
N LEU A 48 -0.83 -10.51 -4.66
CA LEU A 48 0.54 -10.93 -4.33
C LEU A 48 0.61 -12.28 -3.61
N GLY A 49 -0.53 -12.90 -3.27
CA GLY A 49 -0.58 -14.22 -2.66
C GLY A 49 -0.35 -14.22 -1.15
N TYR A 50 -0.76 -13.18 -0.44
CA TYR A 50 -0.80 -13.21 1.02
C TYR A 50 -1.69 -14.36 1.50
N ASP A 51 -1.26 -15.07 2.54
CA ASP A 51 -1.97 -16.24 3.07
C ASP A 51 -3.32 -15.89 3.68
N LYS A 52 -3.42 -14.71 4.27
CA LYS A 52 -4.66 -14.16 4.83
C LYS A 52 -4.68 -12.65 4.70
N VAL A 53 -5.81 -12.10 4.31
CA VAL A 53 -6.07 -10.66 4.27
C VAL A 53 -7.38 -10.40 4.97
N GLU A 54 -7.37 -9.56 5.98
CA GLU A 54 -8.53 -9.25 6.80
C GLU A 54 -8.61 -7.78 7.17
N PHE A 55 -9.80 -7.33 7.57
CA PHE A 55 -10.04 -6.02 8.13
C PHE A 55 -10.40 -6.15 9.61
N ASP A 56 -9.86 -5.28 10.43
CA ASP A 56 -10.29 -5.20 11.82
C ASP A 56 -11.51 -4.27 11.99
N LYS A 57 -12.00 -4.14 13.22
CA LYS A 57 -13.17 -3.29 13.54
C LYS A 57 -12.89 -1.79 13.39
N LEU A 58 -11.62 -1.38 13.34
CA LEU A 58 -11.20 0.01 13.18
C LEU A 58 -10.99 0.38 11.70
N GLY A 59 -11.09 -0.60 10.79
CA GLY A 59 -10.89 -0.39 9.37
C GLY A 59 -9.44 -0.59 8.90
N ASN A 60 -8.55 -1.10 9.74
CA ASN A 60 -7.21 -1.48 9.32
C ASN A 60 -7.26 -2.72 8.44
N VAL A 61 -6.43 -2.75 7.39
CA VAL A 61 -6.17 -3.95 6.61
C VAL A 61 -4.95 -4.66 7.18
N ILE A 62 -5.06 -5.96 7.38
CA ILE A 62 -4.00 -6.80 7.95
C ILE A 62 -3.73 -7.95 6.98
N GLY A 63 -2.49 -8.04 6.51
CA GLY A 63 -2.01 -9.14 5.67
C GLY A 63 -1.07 -10.05 6.43
N TRP A 64 -1.26 -11.35 6.30
CA TRP A 64 -0.44 -12.39 6.90
C TRP A 64 0.31 -13.17 5.83
N MET A 65 1.57 -13.47 6.09
CA MET A 65 2.45 -14.20 5.17
C MET A 65 3.37 -15.13 5.92
N GLY A 66 3.42 -16.38 5.49
CA GLY A 66 4.31 -17.39 6.05
C GLY A 66 3.83 -17.98 7.38
N GLU A 67 4.65 -18.90 7.88
CA GLU A 67 4.42 -19.62 9.12
C GLU A 67 5.72 -19.64 9.95
N GLY A 68 5.60 -19.71 11.27
CA GLY A 68 6.74 -19.81 12.17
C GLY A 68 6.44 -19.33 13.58
N ASP A 69 7.36 -19.58 14.49
CA ASP A 69 7.23 -19.22 15.91
C ASP A 69 7.47 -17.74 16.17
N LYS A 70 8.05 -17.03 15.22
CA LYS A 70 8.36 -15.61 15.34
C LYS A 70 7.52 -14.80 14.37
N ILE A 71 6.91 -13.74 14.88
CA ILE A 71 6.12 -12.80 14.08
C ILE A 71 6.90 -11.49 13.97
N ILE A 72 7.06 -11.01 12.73
CA ILE A 72 7.57 -9.67 12.44
C ILE A 72 6.37 -8.85 11.95
N ALA A 73 6.04 -7.79 12.67
CA ALA A 73 4.98 -6.88 12.28
C ALA A 73 5.58 -5.65 11.57
N LEU A 74 5.02 -5.30 10.43
CA LEU A 74 5.27 -4.06 9.71
C LEU A 74 4.00 -3.23 9.79
N ASP A 75 4.12 -2.00 10.23
CA ASP A 75 3.00 -1.07 10.41
C ASP A 75 3.22 0.21 9.62
N SER A 76 2.17 0.73 9.01
CA SER A 76 2.22 1.97 8.22
C SER A 76 0.85 2.62 8.17
N HIS A 77 0.82 3.95 8.22
CA HIS A 77 -0.41 4.68 7.95
C HIS A 77 -0.69 4.78 6.43
N VAL A 78 -1.94 5.01 6.08
CA VAL A 78 -2.39 5.13 4.68
C VAL A 78 -3.10 6.43 4.37
N ASP A 79 -3.49 7.18 5.39
CA ASP A 79 -4.13 8.47 5.22
C ASP A 79 -3.15 9.51 4.66
N THR A 80 -3.71 10.40 3.86
CA THR A 80 -3.00 11.53 3.25
C THR A 80 -3.67 12.83 3.65
N VAL A 81 -2.99 13.94 3.42
CA VAL A 81 -3.59 15.27 3.54
C VAL A 81 -4.34 15.63 2.26
N GLY A 82 -5.33 16.51 2.36
CA GLY A 82 -6.01 17.06 1.19
C GLY A 82 -5.06 17.82 0.28
N ILE A 83 -5.41 17.88 -1.01
CA ILE A 83 -4.59 18.55 -2.03
C ILE A 83 -4.56 20.09 -1.90
N GLY A 84 -5.39 20.67 -1.05
CA GLY A 84 -5.55 22.11 -0.96
C GLY A 84 -6.25 22.71 -2.18
N ASN A 85 -5.81 23.90 -2.61
CA ASN A 85 -6.36 24.52 -3.81
C ASN A 85 -5.81 23.83 -5.07
N ARG A 86 -6.72 23.24 -5.85
CA ARG A 86 -6.39 22.53 -7.11
C ARG A 86 -5.63 23.42 -8.10
N ASP A 87 -5.94 24.72 -8.11
CA ASP A 87 -5.33 25.68 -9.05
C ASP A 87 -3.84 25.91 -8.80
N ASN A 88 -3.33 25.54 -7.61
CA ASN A 88 -1.91 25.62 -7.27
C ASN A 88 -1.08 24.45 -7.81
N TRP A 89 -1.74 23.45 -8.43
CA TRP A 89 -1.06 22.29 -9.00
C TRP A 89 -0.88 22.43 -10.50
N GLU A 90 0.36 22.31 -10.97
CA GLU A 90 0.68 22.29 -12.40
C GLU A 90 0.30 20.94 -13.07
N ALA A 91 0.32 19.87 -12.30
CA ALA A 91 -0.08 18.53 -12.72
C ALA A 91 -1.29 18.05 -11.93
N ASP A 92 -1.92 16.96 -12.38
CA ASP A 92 -3.00 16.33 -11.62
C ASP A 92 -2.44 15.69 -10.33
N PRO A 93 -2.84 16.17 -9.13
CA PRO A 93 -2.31 15.65 -7.87
C PRO A 93 -2.70 14.20 -7.57
N TYR A 94 -3.66 13.63 -8.29
CA TYR A 94 -4.10 12.24 -8.15
C TYR A 94 -3.53 11.30 -9.22
N GLN A 95 -2.69 11.78 -10.09
CA GLN A 95 -2.16 10.99 -11.19
C GLN A 95 -0.80 10.33 -10.86
N GLY A 96 -0.10 10.83 -9.88
CA GLY A 96 1.17 10.28 -9.38
C GLY A 96 2.35 10.40 -10.35
#